data_55ce4031e3148c6038a494bfa74044cf
#
_entry.id   55ce4031e3148c6038a494bfa74044cf
#
_cell.length_a   1.000
_cell.length_b   1.000
_cell.length_c   1.000
_cell.angle_alpha   90.00
_cell.angle_beta   90.00
_cell.angle_gamma   90.00
#
_symmetry.space_group_name_H-M   'P 1'
#
loop_
_entity.id
_entity.type
_entity.pdbx_description
1 polymer ?
#
loop_
_entity_poly.entity_id
_entity_poly.type
_entity_poly.pdbx_seq_one_letter_code
_entity_poly.pdbx_strand_id
1 'polypeptide(L)'
;MKVRVLGCGTSSGVPRVGNDWGQCDPSNAKNRRRRVSILVEHEETRVLVDTGPDLREQLLDADVSDVAAVIWTHDHADHCHGIDDLRQLFHARGKPVAGYARPETMRVLLHRFAYAFEGKGGYPPVATLSELPDQLQVGAMDLRIVDQPHGSITAAGIRFEAAGRTLGYSTDFNHLTDEMRNLFKGVDLWIVDALRRRPHPSHGHLAQVLDWIEEVKPARAILTHMDQSMDYETLRRELPAQVEPGFDGLELAL
;
A
#
# COMPACT_ATOMS: atom_id res chain seq x y z
N MET A 1 -7.45 -4.51 15.44
CA MET A 1 -7.05 -4.41 14.02
C MET A 1 -5.56 -4.70 13.89
N LYS A 2 -5.14 -5.42 12.85
CA LYS A 2 -3.73 -5.74 12.58
C LYS A 2 -3.40 -5.30 11.15
N VAL A 3 -2.20 -4.79 10.92
CA VAL A 3 -1.68 -4.52 9.59
C VAL A 3 -0.33 -5.22 9.39
N ARG A 4 -0.14 -5.81 8.21
CA ARG A 4 1.13 -6.35 7.75
C ARG A 4 1.61 -5.56 6.54
N VAL A 5 2.83 -5.06 6.60
CA VAL A 5 3.53 -4.48 5.46
C VAL A 5 4.03 -5.63 4.59
N LEU A 6 3.40 -5.87 3.45
CA LEU A 6 3.77 -6.95 2.52
C LEU A 6 5.01 -6.57 1.71
N GLY A 7 5.14 -5.27 1.42
CA GLY A 7 6.28 -4.67 0.79
C GLY A 7 6.33 -3.18 1.09
N CYS A 8 7.51 -2.61 1.21
CA CYS A 8 7.72 -1.18 1.51
C CYS A 8 8.69 -0.49 0.56
N GLY A 9 9.03 -1.12 -0.56
CA GLY A 9 9.93 -0.58 -1.56
C GLY A 9 9.20 0.20 -2.65
N THR A 10 9.95 1.08 -3.29
CA THR A 10 9.56 1.85 -4.47
C THR A 10 9.35 0.96 -5.71
N SER A 11 8.94 1.54 -6.83
CA SER A 11 8.63 0.85 -8.09
C SER A 11 9.70 -0.11 -8.60
N SER A 12 10.99 0.17 -8.34
CA SER A 12 12.09 -0.71 -8.70
C SER A 12 12.40 -1.81 -7.65
N GLY A 13 11.82 -1.74 -6.45
CA GLY A 13 12.24 -2.52 -5.30
C GLY A 13 13.65 -2.15 -4.81
N VAL A 14 14.09 -2.81 -3.75
CA VAL A 14 15.48 -2.73 -3.25
C VAL A 14 15.97 -4.16 -3.00
N PRO A 15 17.10 -4.62 -3.58
CA PRO A 15 17.91 -3.90 -4.58
C PRO A 15 17.17 -3.72 -5.91
N ARG A 16 17.58 -2.75 -6.70
CA ARG A 16 17.15 -2.64 -8.09
C ARG A 16 17.78 -3.74 -8.95
N VAL A 17 17.19 -3.99 -10.12
CA VAL A 17 17.76 -4.90 -11.11
C VAL A 17 19.24 -4.57 -11.36
N GLY A 18 20.08 -5.62 -11.41
CA GLY A 18 21.53 -5.43 -11.42
C GLY A 18 22.17 -5.49 -10.03
N ASN A 19 21.41 -5.87 -9.00
CA ASN A 19 21.84 -5.94 -7.60
C ASN A 19 22.33 -4.60 -7.04
N ASP A 20 21.66 -3.51 -7.46
CA ASP A 20 21.97 -2.16 -7.03
C ASP A 20 21.26 -1.84 -5.70
N TRP A 21 22.06 -1.85 -4.63
CA TRP A 21 21.63 -1.53 -3.26
C TRP A 21 21.75 -0.05 -2.91
N GLY A 22 22.39 0.77 -3.77
CA GLY A 22 22.63 2.18 -3.49
C GLY A 22 23.35 2.41 -2.17
N GLN A 23 22.68 3.03 -1.20
CA GLN A 23 23.19 3.28 0.15
C GLN A 23 22.74 2.24 1.19
N CYS A 24 21.86 1.31 0.80
CA CYS A 24 21.37 0.28 1.68
C CYS A 24 22.40 -0.83 1.91
N ASP A 25 22.64 -1.22 3.16
CA ASP A 25 23.50 -2.35 3.51
C ASP A 25 22.86 -3.67 3.01
N PRO A 26 23.51 -4.40 2.07
CA PRO A 26 22.97 -5.65 1.53
C PRO A 26 22.92 -6.79 2.54
N SER A 27 23.67 -6.71 3.64
CA SER A 27 23.67 -7.71 4.71
C SER A 27 22.48 -7.58 5.66
N ASN A 28 21.81 -6.43 5.69
CA ASN A 28 20.61 -6.22 6.49
C ASN A 28 19.36 -6.61 5.70
N ALA A 29 18.72 -7.72 6.08
CA ALA A 29 17.53 -8.24 5.42
C ALA A 29 16.37 -7.22 5.35
N LYS A 30 16.29 -6.26 6.28
CA LYS A 30 15.27 -5.20 6.29
C LYS A 30 15.45 -4.17 5.17
N ASN A 31 16.59 -4.16 4.50
CA ASN A 31 16.83 -3.33 3.32
C ASN A 31 16.36 -4.00 2.02
N ARG A 32 16.06 -5.31 2.04
CA ARG A 32 15.44 -5.96 0.89
C ARG A 32 13.94 -5.64 0.90
N ARG A 33 13.50 -4.88 -0.11
CA ARG A 33 12.14 -4.35 -0.18
C ARG A 33 11.48 -4.75 -1.49
N ARG A 34 10.37 -5.44 -1.41
CA ARG A 34 9.41 -5.67 -2.50
C ARG A 34 8.60 -4.41 -2.73
N ARG A 35 7.90 -4.34 -3.87
CA ARG A 35 6.99 -3.22 -4.18
C ARG A 35 5.92 -3.10 -3.12
N VAL A 36 5.51 -1.85 -2.89
CA VAL A 36 4.63 -1.49 -1.78
C VAL A 36 3.28 -2.21 -1.84
N SER A 37 2.87 -2.75 -0.73
CA SER A 37 1.53 -3.31 -0.49
C SER A 37 1.34 -3.53 1.00
N ILE A 38 0.10 -3.47 1.48
CA ILE A 38 -0.27 -3.81 2.86
C ILE A 38 -1.46 -4.78 2.89
N LEU A 39 -1.52 -5.55 3.95
CA LEU A 39 -2.68 -6.35 4.31
C LEU A 39 -3.23 -5.87 5.66
N VAL A 40 -4.48 -5.44 5.68
CA VAL A 40 -5.19 -5.03 6.90
C VAL A 40 -6.16 -6.12 7.31
N GLU A 41 -6.10 -6.53 8.58
CA GLU A 41 -6.92 -7.60 9.11
C GLU A 41 -7.67 -7.15 10.36
N HIS A 42 -8.96 -7.45 10.42
CA HIS A 42 -9.78 -7.31 11.61
C HIS A 42 -10.79 -8.45 11.65
N GLU A 43 -10.79 -9.20 12.77
CA GLU A 43 -11.54 -10.46 12.88
C GLU A 43 -11.19 -11.42 11.72
N GLU A 44 -12.19 -11.97 11.02
CA GLU A 44 -12.03 -12.85 9.85
C GLU A 44 -11.87 -12.08 8.54
N THR A 45 -11.90 -10.74 8.57
CA THR A 45 -11.89 -9.89 7.38
C THR A 45 -10.48 -9.41 7.06
N ARG A 46 -10.04 -9.62 5.82
CA ARG A 46 -8.76 -9.14 5.28
C ARG A 46 -8.98 -8.23 4.08
N VAL A 47 -8.34 -7.07 4.08
CA VAL A 47 -8.30 -6.14 2.94
C VAL A 47 -6.87 -6.03 2.45
N LEU A 48 -6.66 -6.38 1.20
CA LEU A 48 -5.39 -6.22 0.50
C LEU A 48 -5.38 -4.85 -0.19
N VAL A 49 -4.31 -4.08 -0.02
CA VAL A 49 -4.12 -2.82 -0.75
C VAL A 49 -2.95 -2.98 -1.71
N ASP A 50 -3.26 -2.81 -2.98
CA ASP A 50 -2.40 -2.99 -4.14
C ASP A 50 -1.93 -4.44 -4.39
N THR A 51 -1.75 -4.74 -5.68
CA THR A 51 -1.31 -6.04 -6.19
C THR A 51 -0.10 -5.84 -7.09
N GLY A 52 1.01 -5.43 -6.50
CA GLY A 52 2.26 -5.25 -7.24
C GLY A 52 2.84 -6.56 -7.80
N PRO A 53 3.91 -6.49 -8.61
CA PRO A 53 4.52 -7.67 -9.26
C PRO A 53 5.05 -8.72 -8.27
N ASP A 54 5.20 -8.38 -7.00
CA ASP A 54 5.68 -9.28 -5.95
C ASP A 54 4.55 -9.99 -5.19
N LEU A 55 3.28 -9.81 -5.60
CA LEU A 55 2.11 -10.26 -4.85
C LEU A 55 2.17 -11.74 -4.45
N ARG A 56 2.57 -12.61 -5.38
CA ARG A 56 2.68 -14.05 -5.09
C ARG A 56 3.57 -14.32 -3.87
N GLU A 57 4.78 -13.79 -3.87
CA GLU A 57 5.73 -14.00 -2.77
C GLU A 57 5.26 -13.31 -1.48
N GLN A 58 4.61 -12.17 -1.60
CA GLN A 58 4.03 -11.43 -0.47
C GLN A 58 2.93 -12.24 0.24
N LEU A 59 2.02 -12.86 -0.52
CA LEU A 59 0.94 -13.68 0.04
C LEU A 59 1.45 -15.01 0.61
N LEU A 60 2.46 -15.64 -0.02
CA LEU A 60 3.10 -16.86 0.49
C LEU A 60 3.80 -16.59 1.84
N ASP A 61 4.57 -15.50 1.94
CA ASP A 61 5.25 -15.12 3.19
C ASP A 61 4.27 -14.70 4.29
N ALA A 62 3.09 -14.24 3.91
CA ALA A 62 2.03 -13.86 4.84
C ALA A 62 1.13 -15.06 5.24
N ASP A 63 1.28 -16.22 4.60
CA ASP A 63 0.40 -17.39 4.74
C ASP A 63 -1.08 -17.02 4.49
N VAL A 64 -1.35 -16.26 3.42
CA VAL A 64 -2.67 -15.74 3.08
C VAL A 64 -3.18 -16.38 1.80
N SER A 65 -4.32 -17.08 1.91
CA SER A 65 -5.01 -17.71 0.80
C SER A 65 -6.40 -17.12 0.51
N ASP A 66 -6.84 -16.13 1.31
CA ASP A 66 -8.13 -15.46 1.12
C ASP A 66 -8.08 -14.00 1.58
N VAL A 67 -8.75 -13.11 0.80
CA VAL A 67 -9.00 -11.72 1.15
C VAL A 67 -10.45 -11.35 0.83
N ALA A 68 -11.07 -10.55 1.68
CA ALA A 68 -12.45 -10.09 1.48
C ALA A 68 -12.54 -9.09 0.33
N ALA A 69 -11.53 -8.21 0.23
CA ALA A 69 -11.46 -7.17 -0.80
C ALA A 69 -10.01 -6.84 -1.19
N VAL A 70 -9.86 -6.35 -2.42
CA VAL A 70 -8.66 -5.67 -2.91
C VAL A 70 -8.99 -4.22 -3.22
N ILE A 71 -8.13 -3.29 -2.80
CA ILE A 71 -8.24 -1.89 -3.16
C ILE A 71 -6.97 -1.51 -3.95
N TRP A 72 -7.14 -0.99 -5.17
CA TRP A 72 -6.04 -0.41 -5.93
C TRP A 72 -6.00 1.10 -5.69
N THR A 73 -4.86 1.57 -5.18
CA THR A 73 -4.65 3.00 -4.90
C THR A 73 -4.59 3.80 -6.20
N HIS A 74 -3.87 3.30 -7.18
CA HIS A 74 -3.75 3.86 -8.53
C HIS A 74 -3.22 2.82 -9.52
N ASP A 75 -3.02 3.19 -10.79
CA ASP A 75 -2.76 2.27 -11.90
C ASP A 75 -1.29 2.07 -12.28
N HIS A 76 -0.34 2.55 -11.49
CA HIS A 76 1.07 2.29 -11.77
C HIS A 76 1.42 0.80 -11.65
N ALA A 77 2.43 0.37 -12.41
CA ALA A 77 2.79 -1.04 -12.57
C ALA A 77 3.14 -1.72 -11.23
N ASP A 78 3.84 -1.04 -10.37
CA ASP A 78 4.25 -1.53 -9.05
C ASP A 78 3.08 -1.73 -8.07
N HIS A 79 1.89 -1.18 -8.40
CA HIS A 79 0.67 -1.32 -7.61
C HIS A 79 -0.34 -2.30 -8.21
N CYS A 80 -0.23 -2.66 -9.51
CA CYS A 80 -1.29 -3.45 -10.13
C CYS A 80 -0.82 -4.63 -11.00
N HIS A 81 0.47 -4.78 -11.34
CA HIS A 81 0.91 -5.81 -12.30
C HIS A 81 0.98 -7.24 -11.73
N GLY A 82 0.61 -7.46 -10.48
CA GLY A 82 0.40 -8.79 -9.88
C GLY A 82 -1.07 -9.24 -9.85
N ILE A 83 -1.96 -8.57 -10.58
CA ILE A 83 -3.40 -8.92 -10.65
C ILE A 83 -3.63 -10.40 -11.00
N ASP A 84 -2.77 -11.02 -11.81
CA ASP A 84 -2.88 -12.44 -12.17
C ASP A 84 -2.81 -13.39 -10.98
N ASP A 85 -2.11 -13.03 -9.92
CA ASP A 85 -1.99 -13.87 -8.72
C ASP A 85 -3.30 -13.97 -7.92
N LEU A 86 -4.27 -13.07 -8.17
CA LEU A 86 -5.63 -13.19 -7.64
C LEU A 86 -6.34 -14.46 -8.13
N ARG A 87 -5.86 -15.07 -9.22
CA ARG A 87 -6.38 -16.34 -9.72
C ARG A 87 -6.30 -17.46 -8.67
N GLN A 88 -5.25 -17.50 -7.87
CA GLN A 88 -5.12 -18.52 -6.84
C GLN A 88 -6.09 -18.28 -5.67
N LEU A 89 -6.34 -17.02 -5.32
CA LEU A 89 -7.37 -16.66 -4.36
C LEU A 89 -8.76 -17.02 -4.88
N PHE A 90 -9.04 -16.77 -6.18
CA PHE A 90 -10.28 -17.22 -6.83
C PHE A 90 -10.46 -18.74 -6.73
N HIS A 91 -9.43 -19.53 -7.02
CA HIS A 91 -9.51 -21.00 -6.93
C HIS A 91 -9.75 -21.48 -5.49
N ALA A 92 -9.10 -20.87 -4.51
CA ALA A 92 -9.29 -21.23 -3.10
C ALA A 92 -10.72 -20.88 -2.60
N ARG A 93 -11.29 -19.78 -3.07
CA ARG A 93 -12.61 -19.28 -2.65
C ARG A 93 -13.78 -19.83 -3.44
N GLY A 94 -13.55 -20.27 -4.68
CA GLY A 94 -14.61 -20.63 -5.63
C GLY A 94 -15.45 -19.44 -6.15
N LYS A 95 -15.01 -18.19 -5.93
CA LYS A 95 -15.68 -16.97 -6.38
C LYS A 95 -14.67 -15.82 -6.63
N PRO A 96 -15.00 -14.86 -7.53
CA PRO A 96 -14.15 -13.69 -7.77
C PRO A 96 -13.86 -12.90 -6.49
N VAL A 97 -12.64 -12.33 -6.42
CA VAL A 97 -12.27 -11.41 -5.36
C VAL A 97 -12.92 -10.04 -5.61
N ALA A 98 -13.53 -9.45 -4.60
CA ALA A 98 -14.09 -8.10 -4.73
C ALA A 98 -12.97 -7.06 -4.85
N GLY A 99 -12.96 -6.28 -5.92
CA GLY A 99 -11.97 -5.25 -6.19
C GLY A 99 -12.59 -3.86 -6.25
N TYR A 100 -11.84 -2.86 -5.79
CA TYR A 100 -12.27 -1.47 -5.76
C TYR A 100 -11.15 -0.54 -6.24
N ALA A 101 -11.49 0.43 -7.07
CA ALA A 101 -10.57 1.48 -7.50
C ALA A 101 -11.34 2.78 -7.80
N ARG A 102 -10.67 3.93 -7.71
CA ARG A 102 -11.25 5.20 -8.18
C ARG A 102 -11.56 5.12 -9.69
N PRO A 103 -12.54 5.87 -10.20
CA PRO A 103 -13.05 5.73 -11.58
C PRO A 103 -11.95 5.75 -12.65
N GLU A 104 -10.98 6.65 -12.55
CA GLU A 104 -9.89 6.73 -13.53
C GLU A 104 -8.97 5.51 -13.47
N THR A 105 -8.57 5.09 -12.26
CA THR A 105 -7.82 3.86 -12.03
C THR A 105 -8.58 2.64 -12.54
N MET A 106 -9.88 2.54 -12.24
CA MET A 106 -10.75 1.46 -12.69
C MET A 106 -10.77 1.37 -14.24
N ARG A 107 -10.91 2.51 -14.92
CA ARG A 107 -10.89 2.55 -16.39
C ARG A 107 -9.59 1.98 -16.98
N VAL A 108 -8.46 2.34 -16.39
CA VAL A 108 -7.14 1.86 -16.84
C VAL A 108 -6.94 0.38 -16.52
N LEU A 109 -7.34 -0.07 -15.34
CA LEU A 109 -7.26 -1.49 -14.96
C LEU A 109 -8.13 -2.37 -15.87
N LEU A 110 -9.36 -1.97 -16.17
CA LEU A 110 -10.24 -2.67 -17.12
C LEU A 110 -9.60 -2.74 -18.52
N HIS A 111 -8.97 -1.66 -18.97
CA HIS A 111 -8.30 -1.65 -20.27
C HIS A 111 -7.09 -2.61 -20.31
N ARG A 112 -6.25 -2.60 -19.28
CA ARG A 112 -5.01 -3.40 -19.25
C ARG A 112 -5.27 -4.87 -18.91
N PHE A 113 -6.22 -5.15 -18.03
CA PHE A 113 -6.45 -6.46 -17.40
C PHE A 113 -7.90 -6.96 -17.61
N ALA A 114 -8.55 -6.60 -18.71
CA ALA A 114 -9.93 -7.01 -19.02
C ALA A 114 -10.18 -8.49 -18.77
N TYR A 115 -9.23 -9.36 -19.13
CA TYR A 115 -9.35 -10.81 -18.97
C TYR A 115 -9.50 -11.24 -17.49
N ALA A 116 -8.94 -10.48 -16.55
CA ALA A 116 -9.04 -10.78 -15.13
C ALA A 116 -10.41 -10.40 -14.54
N PHE A 117 -11.05 -9.38 -15.10
CA PHE A 117 -12.33 -8.84 -14.61
C PHE A 117 -13.56 -9.31 -15.42
N GLU A 118 -13.38 -9.62 -16.70
CA GLU A 118 -14.45 -10.03 -17.61
C GLU A 118 -14.42 -11.53 -17.92
N GLY A 119 -13.26 -12.17 -17.66
CA GLY A 119 -12.97 -13.52 -18.13
C GLY A 119 -12.60 -13.54 -19.61
N LYS A 120 -12.03 -14.64 -20.08
CA LYS A 120 -11.65 -14.79 -21.50
C LYS A 120 -11.50 -16.26 -21.89
N GLY A 121 -11.97 -16.64 -23.08
CA GLY A 121 -11.71 -17.97 -23.63
C GLY A 121 -12.24 -19.13 -22.80
N GLY A 122 -13.37 -18.97 -22.12
CA GLY A 122 -13.96 -19.97 -21.23
C GLY A 122 -13.46 -19.92 -19.76
N TYR A 123 -12.49 -19.05 -19.46
CA TYR A 123 -12.07 -18.79 -18.10
C TYR A 123 -12.95 -17.71 -17.46
N PRO A 124 -13.46 -17.94 -16.23
CA PRO A 124 -14.25 -16.93 -15.52
C PRO A 124 -13.39 -15.77 -15.04
N PRO A 125 -14.00 -14.61 -14.70
CA PRO A 125 -13.29 -13.52 -14.05
C PRO A 125 -12.73 -13.97 -12.70
N VAL A 126 -11.51 -13.54 -12.37
CA VAL A 126 -10.85 -13.86 -11.09
C VAL A 126 -11.11 -12.81 -10.01
N ALA A 127 -11.46 -11.60 -10.44
CA ALA A 127 -11.88 -10.50 -9.57
C ALA A 127 -13.05 -9.75 -10.19
N THR A 128 -13.86 -9.12 -9.36
CA THR A 128 -14.78 -8.04 -9.81
C THR A 128 -14.07 -6.71 -9.66
N LEU A 129 -14.54 -5.68 -10.36
CA LEU A 129 -14.01 -4.33 -10.19
C LEU A 129 -15.17 -3.35 -10.08
N SER A 130 -15.24 -2.64 -8.97
CA SER A 130 -16.25 -1.64 -8.66
C SER A 130 -15.60 -0.29 -8.32
N GLU A 131 -16.37 0.77 -8.47
CA GLU A 131 -15.93 2.09 -8.05
C GLU A 131 -15.65 2.12 -6.53
N LEU A 132 -14.49 2.68 -6.14
CA LEU A 132 -14.13 2.93 -4.75
C LEU A 132 -14.80 4.24 -4.29
N PRO A 133 -15.84 4.19 -3.44
CA PRO A 133 -16.50 5.38 -2.92
C PRO A 133 -15.65 6.07 -1.85
N ASP A 134 -16.05 7.27 -1.40
CA ASP A 134 -15.38 7.97 -0.30
C ASP A 134 -15.54 7.25 1.04
N GLN A 135 -16.54 6.39 1.16
CA GLN A 135 -16.78 5.55 2.33
C GLN A 135 -17.14 4.14 1.88
N LEU A 136 -16.44 3.16 2.40
CA LEU A 136 -16.64 1.74 2.10
C LEU A 136 -16.60 0.94 3.39
N GLN A 137 -17.56 0.04 3.59
CA GLN A 137 -17.51 -0.94 4.67
C GLN A 137 -17.09 -2.31 4.13
N VAL A 138 -16.08 -2.92 4.77
CA VAL A 138 -15.63 -4.29 4.47
C VAL A 138 -15.59 -5.09 5.76
N GLY A 139 -16.56 -6.01 5.93
CA GLY A 139 -16.75 -6.68 7.20
C GLY A 139 -17.07 -5.70 8.33
N ALA A 140 -16.30 -5.75 9.42
CA ALA A 140 -16.39 -4.84 10.55
C ALA A 140 -15.41 -3.65 10.46
N MET A 141 -14.78 -3.44 9.30
CA MET A 141 -13.91 -2.29 9.06
C MET A 141 -14.64 -1.20 8.27
N ASP A 142 -14.63 0.03 8.78
CA ASP A 142 -15.07 1.22 8.07
C ASP A 142 -13.85 1.89 7.41
N LEU A 143 -13.93 2.12 6.11
CA LEU A 143 -12.89 2.74 5.31
C LEU A 143 -13.35 4.11 4.85
N ARG A 144 -12.50 5.12 4.99
CA ARG A 144 -12.68 6.46 4.40
C ARG A 144 -11.54 6.74 3.45
N ILE A 145 -11.88 7.26 2.28
CA ILE A 145 -10.96 7.42 1.17
C ILE A 145 -10.81 8.91 0.82
N VAL A 146 -9.59 9.31 0.49
CA VAL A 146 -9.26 10.64 -0.02
C VAL A 146 -8.39 10.52 -1.26
N ASP A 147 -8.59 11.42 -2.23
CA ASP A 147 -7.72 11.50 -3.40
C ASP A 147 -6.44 12.27 -3.06
N GLN A 148 -5.28 11.66 -3.31
CA GLN A 148 -3.95 12.19 -3.02
C GLN A 148 -3.28 12.63 -4.32
N PRO A 149 -2.71 13.85 -4.40
CA PRO A 149 -1.97 14.29 -5.58
C PRO A 149 -0.71 13.46 -5.81
N HIS A 150 -0.59 12.86 -7.00
CA HIS A 150 0.56 12.05 -7.39
C HIS A 150 1.05 12.45 -8.79
N GLY A 151 1.83 13.51 -8.86
CA GLY A 151 2.25 14.09 -10.14
C GLY A 151 1.06 14.56 -10.98
N SER A 152 0.83 13.89 -12.12
CA SER A 152 -0.30 14.21 -13.03
C SER A 152 -1.56 13.37 -12.77
N ILE A 153 -1.54 12.46 -11.83
CA ILE A 153 -2.65 11.58 -11.45
C ILE A 153 -2.97 11.73 -9.96
N THR A 154 -3.97 10.99 -9.51
CA THR A 154 -4.28 10.84 -8.08
C THR A 154 -4.09 9.39 -7.65
N ALA A 155 -3.69 9.18 -6.39
CA ALA A 155 -3.72 7.90 -5.71
C ALA A 155 -4.77 7.94 -4.58
N ALA A 156 -5.33 6.81 -4.20
CA ALA A 156 -6.26 6.73 -3.08
C ALA A 156 -5.51 6.61 -1.75
N GLY A 157 -5.69 7.59 -0.85
CA GLY A 157 -5.34 7.48 0.55
C GLY A 157 -6.49 6.86 1.33
N ILE A 158 -6.19 5.97 2.28
CA ILE A 158 -7.19 5.17 2.96
C ILE A 158 -7.03 5.30 4.47
N ARG A 159 -8.11 5.64 5.17
CA ARG A 159 -8.22 5.49 6.61
C ARG A 159 -9.10 4.28 6.92
N PHE A 160 -8.56 3.33 7.65
CA PHE A 160 -9.28 2.19 8.22
C PHE A 160 -9.65 2.47 9.67
N GLU A 161 -10.87 2.08 10.04
CA GLU A 161 -11.35 2.20 11.41
C GLU A 161 -12.07 0.91 11.82
N ALA A 162 -11.68 0.33 12.96
CA ALA A 162 -12.31 -0.85 13.53
C ALA A 162 -12.04 -0.93 15.04
N ALA A 163 -13.04 -1.28 15.84
CA ALA A 163 -12.95 -1.41 17.29
C ALA A 163 -12.32 -0.19 17.99
N GLY A 164 -12.60 1.03 17.50
CA GLY A 164 -12.06 2.27 18.05
C GLY A 164 -10.58 2.52 17.76
N ARG A 165 -9.97 1.76 16.84
CA ARG A 165 -8.60 1.92 16.37
C ARG A 165 -8.58 2.44 14.94
N THR A 166 -7.55 3.22 14.61
CA THR A 166 -7.43 3.92 13.34
C THR A 166 -6.07 3.72 12.69
N LEU A 167 -6.09 3.35 11.40
CA LEU A 167 -4.91 3.23 10.55
C LEU A 167 -5.06 4.15 9.35
N GLY A 168 -4.10 5.03 9.11
CA GLY A 168 -3.94 5.76 7.86
C GLY A 168 -2.95 5.04 6.94
N TYR A 169 -3.27 4.94 5.66
CA TYR A 169 -2.37 4.47 4.61
C TYR A 169 -2.31 5.49 3.48
N SER A 170 -1.13 6.02 3.23
CA SER A 170 -0.87 7.04 2.22
C SER A 170 0.40 6.68 1.47
N THR A 171 0.26 6.00 0.34
CA THR A 171 1.35 5.78 -0.62
C THR A 171 1.21 6.73 -1.79
N ASP A 172 2.32 7.04 -2.44
CA ASP A 172 2.35 7.75 -3.73
C ASP A 172 1.61 9.09 -3.71
N PHE A 173 2.22 10.07 -3.03
CA PHE A 173 1.72 11.45 -3.05
C PHE A 173 2.86 12.45 -2.85
N ASN A 174 2.69 13.66 -3.38
CA ASN A 174 3.70 14.72 -3.34
C ASN A 174 3.26 16.00 -2.63
N HIS A 175 2.01 16.05 -2.17
CA HIS A 175 1.46 17.18 -1.46
C HIS A 175 0.40 16.72 -0.45
N LEU A 176 0.47 17.24 0.80
CA LEU A 176 -0.52 16.99 1.84
C LEU A 176 -1.65 18.01 1.69
N THR A 177 -2.82 17.58 1.19
CA THR A 177 -4.00 18.45 1.07
C THR A 177 -4.70 18.64 2.41
N ASP A 178 -5.62 19.60 2.50
CA ASP A 178 -6.42 19.81 3.71
C ASP A 178 -7.35 18.62 3.99
N GLU A 179 -7.88 17.98 2.95
CA GLU A 179 -8.70 16.79 3.07
C GLU A 179 -7.88 15.62 3.66
N MET A 180 -6.66 15.39 3.16
CA MET A 180 -5.74 14.37 3.69
C MET A 180 -5.38 14.67 5.14
N ARG A 181 -5.02 15.93 5.44
CA ARG A 181 -4.69 16.36 6.79
C ARG A 181 -5.84 16.10 7.77
N ASN A 182 -7.07 16.44 7.37
CA ASN A 182 -8.24 16.20 8.18
C ASN A 182 -8.55 14.71 8.36
N LEU A 183 -8.40 13.91 7.30
CA LEU A 183 -8.68 12.48 7.33
C LEU A 183 -7.70 11.72 8.23
N PHE A 184 -6.41 12.04 8.15
CA PHE A 184 -5.36 11.30 8.86
C PHE A 184 -5.00 11.89 10.23
N LYS A 185 -5.55 13.04 10.59
CA LYS A 185 -5.25 13.71 11.87
C LYS A 185 -5.44 12.79 13.06
N GLY A 186 -4.38 12.60 13.83
CA GLY A 186 -4.40 11.87 15.10
C GLY A 186 -4.73 10.39 14.99
N VAL A 187 -4.50 9.73 13.83
CA VAL A 187 -4.65 8.27 13.71
C VAL A 187 -3.66 7.54 14.64
N ASP A 188 -4.03 6.34 15.12
CA ASP A 188 -3.14 5.53 15.97
C ASP A 188 -1.86 5.13 15.21
N LEU A 189 -1.98 4.82 13.92
CA LEU A 189 -0.86 4.48 13.05
C LEU A 189 -1.03 5.14 11.68
N TRP A 190 0.04 5.74 11.15
CA TRP A 190 0.08 6.22 9.77
C TRP A 190 1.21 5.55 9.01
N ILE A 191 0.88 4.74 8.00
CA ILE A 191 1.85 4.18 7.04
C ILE A 191 1.90 5.17 5.87
N VAL A 192 3.05 5.80 5.65
CA VAL A 192 3.18 6.98 4.79
C VAL A 192 4.35 6.88 3.83
N ASP A 193 4.13 7.28 2.57
CA ASP A 193 5.17 7.39 1.53
C ASP A 193 6.33 8.28 1.99
N ALA A 194 7.55 7.78 1.86
CA ALA A 194 8.78 8.55 2.04
C ALA A 194 9.82 8.03 1.05
N LEU A 195 9.64 8.37 -0.23
CA LEU A 195 10.39 7.75 -1.32
C LEU A 195 11.90 7.76 -1.12
N ARG A 196 12.47 8.93 -0.82
CA ARG A 196 13.92 9.14 -0.77
C ARG A 196 14.30 10.41 -0.02
N ARG A 197 15.61 10.61 0.17
CA ARG A 197 16.14 11.81 0.86
C ARG A 197 16.05 13.10 0.04
N ARG A 198 16.11 13.01 -1.30
CA ARG A 198 16.08 14.18 -2.21
C ARG A 198 14.66 14.43 -2.72
N PRO A 199 14.28 15.67 -3.01
CA PRO A 199 12.98 16.00 -3.57
C PRO A 199 12.63 15.19 -4.83
N HIS A 200 11.35 14.87 -4.99
CA HIS A 200 10.78 14.16 -6.13
C HIS A 200 9.52 14.88 -6.61
N PRO A 201 9.24 14.92 -7.94
CA PRO A 201 8.08 15.67 -8.45
C PRO A 201 6.73 15.04 -8.10
N SER A 202 6.65 13.74 -7.84
CA SER A 202 5.40 13.02 -7.60
C SER A 202 5.33 12.29 -6.25
N HIS A 203 6.38 12.36 -5.41
CA HIS A 203 6.42 11.70 -4.10
C HIS A 203 6.97 12.61 -3.02
N GLY A 204 6.55 12.34 -1.78
CA GLY A 204 7.16 12.93 -0.60
C GLY A 204 8.62 12.50 -0.43
N HIS A 205 9.50 13.43 -0.10
CA HIS A 205 10.87 13.11 0.33
C HIS A 205 10.97 13.19 1.85
N LEU A 206 11.98 12.53 2.42
CA LEU A 206 12.07 12.30 3.87
C LEU A 206 11.81 13.54 4.72
N ALA A 207 12.49 14.66 4.47
CA ALA A 207 12.33 15.86 5.28
C ALA A 207 10.89 16.41 5.21
N GLN A 208 10.29 16.47 4.02
CA GLN A 208 8.92 16.92 3.81
C GLN A 208 7.91 16.00 4.52
N VAL A 209 8.13 14.69 4.48
CA VAL A 209 7.25 13.72 5.13
C VAL A 209 7.31 13.85 6.65
N LEU A 210 8.48 14.15 7.22
CA LEU A 210 8.60 14.42 8.66
C LEU A 210 7.82 15.67 9.06
N ASP A 211 7.82 16.74 8.24
CA ASP A 211 6.98 17.92 8.47
C ASP A 211 5.49 17.56 8.43
N TRP A 212 5.06 16.73 7.48
CA TRP A 212 3.67 16.26 7.39
C TRP A 212 3.25 15.40 8.60
N ILE A 213 4.17 14.57 9.13
CA ILE A 213 3.92 13.78 10.35
C ILE A 213 3.70 14.71 11.55
N GLU A 214 4.45 15.81 11.65
CA GLU A 214 4.26 16.82 12.70
C GLU A 214 2.91 17.57 12.56
N GLU A 215 2.39 17.74 11.35
CA GLU A 215 1.08 18.35 11.11
C GLU A 215 -0.07 17.38 11.40
N VAL A 216 0.02 16.12 10.94
CA VAL A 216 -1.00 15.06 11.09
C VAL A 216 -1.07 14.54 12.52
N LYS A 217 0.08 14.48 13.21
CA LYS A 217 0.23 14.01 14.60
C LYS A 217 -0.33 12.60 14.84
N PRO A 218 0.06 11.60 14.04
CA PRO A 218 -0.27 10.22 14.33
C PRO A 218 0.40 9.80 15.63
N ALA A 219 -0.17 8.84 16.36
CA ALA A 219 0.51 8.29 17.54
C ALA A 219 1.81 7.54 17.16
N ARG A 220 1.83 6.92 15.97
CA ARG A 220 3.00 6.24 15.38
C ARG A 220 2.97 6.39 13.86
N ALA A 221 4.14 6.51 13.22
CA ALA A 221 4.27 6.53 11.77
C ALA A 221 5.26 5.48 11.28
N ILE A 222 4.95 4.83 10.15
CA ILE A 222 5.83 3.88 9.45
C ILE A 222 6.09 4.42 8.05
N LEU A 223 7.34 4.61 7.69
CA LEU A 223 7.74 5.03 6.35
C LEU A 223 7.63 3.85 5.38
N THR A 224 7.05 4.08 4.20
CA THR A 224 6.91 3.08 3.13
C THR A 224 7.35 3.65 1.78
N HIS A 225 7.27 2.86 0.71
CA HIS A 225 7.63 3.21 -0.67
C HIS A 225 9.08 3.69 -0.84
N MET A 226 10.00 3.19 -0.01
CA MET A 226 11.37 3.67 0.12
C MET A 226 12.31 3.13 -0.98
N ASP A 227 13.16 4.01 -1.52
CA ASP A 227 14.20 3.63 -2.48
C ASP A 227 15.51 3.18 -1.80
N GLN A 228 16.52 2.88 -2.61
CA GLN A 228 17.83 2.41 -2.15
C GLN A 228 18.71 3.48 -1.48
N SER A 229 18.25 4.72 -1.30
CA SER A 229 18.95 5.74 -0.47
C SER A 229 18.49 5.71 0.99
N MET A 230 17.51 4.87 1.32
CA MET A 230 16.80 4.84 2.60
C MET A 230 17.23 3.64 3.43
N ASP A 231 18.53 3.57 3.82
CA ASP A 231 19.06 2.47 4.64
C ASP A 231 18.34 2.37 5.99
N TYR A 232 17.94 1.14 6.36
CA TYR A 232 17.12 0.88 7.54
C TYR A 232 17.76 1.32 8.84
N GLU A 233 19.01 0.92 9.11
CA GLU A 233 19.67 1.23 10.38
C GLU A 233 20.06 2.71 10.47
N THR A 234 20.36 3.34 9.35
CA THR A 234 20.60 4.78 9.29
C THR A 234 19.34 5.56 9.64
N LEU A 235 18.20 5.19 9.02
CA LEU A 235 16.90 5.80 9.35
C LEU A 235 16.52 5.58 10.82
N ARG A 236 16.71 4.37 11.36
CA ARG A 236 16.42 4.06 12.76
C ARG A 236 17.13 4.99 13.75
N ARG A 237 18.33 5.46 13.41
CA ARG A 237 19.12 6.39 14.25
C ARG A 237 18.74 7.85 14.06
N GLU A 238 18.22 8.22 12.90
CA GLU A 238 17.93 9.60 12.53
C GLU A 238 16.49 10.03 12.80
N LEU A 239 15.55 9.08 12.77
CA LEU A 239 14.12 9.36 12.86
C LEU A 239 13.69 9.69 14.30
N PRO A 240 12.67 10.57 14.46
CA PRO A 240 12.01 10.78 15.75
C PRO A 240 11.44 9.47 16.32
N ALA A 241 11.30 9.40 17.64
CA ALA A 241 10.93 8.18 18.36
C ALA A 241 9.60 7.54 17.90
N GLN A 242 8.65 8.36 17.42
CA GLN A 242 7.35 7.89 16.92
C GLN A 242 7.37 7.48 15.44
N VAL A 243 8.49 7.63 14.74
CA VAL A 243 8.63 7.33 13.30
C VAL A 243 9.62 6.19 13.10
N GLU A 244 9.21 5.17 12.35
CA GLU A 244 10.05 4.02 12.06
C GLU A 244 10.09 3.72 10.55
N PRO A 245 11.24 3.25 10.01
CA PRO A 245 11.26 2.74 8.65
C PRO A 245 10.52 1.40 8.59
N GLY A 246 9.65 1.22 7.59
CA GLY A 246 9.01 -0.05 7.30
C GLY A 246 10.02 -1.09 6.79
N PHE A 247 9.65 -2.35 6.90
CA PHE A 247 10.32 -3.47 6.26
C PHE A 247 9.31 -4.54 5.87
N ASP A 248 9.64 -5.35 4.87
CA ASP A 248 8.77 -6.42 4.39
C ASP A 248 8.50 -7.44 5.49
N GLY A 249 7.24 -7.73 5.74
CA GLY A 249 6.81 -8.62 6.80
C GLY A 249 6.58 -7.96 8.17
N LEU A 250 6.76 -6.64 8.31
CA LEU A 250 6.45 -5.93 9.55
C LEU A 250 4.96 -6.06 9.89
N GLU A 251 4.66 -6.59 11.08
CA GLU A 251 3.30 -6.71 11.61
C GLU A 251 3.09 -5.76 12.79
N LEU A 252 1.95 -5.09 12.78
CA LEU A 252 1.56 -4.11 13.79
C LEU A 252 0.14 -4.38 14.25
N ALA A 253 -0.06 -4.56 15.56
CA ALA A 253 -1.38 -4.62 16.18
C ALA A 253 -1.76 -3.24 16.71
N LEU A 254 -3.04 -2.85 16.48
CA LEU A 254 -3.64 -1.61 16.95
C LEU A 254 -4.74 -1.88 17.98
#